data_2f1c2e0abad9233eb389219a1ef3a1bb
#
_entry.id   2f1c2e0abad9233eb389219a1ef3a1bb
#
_cell.length_a   1.000
_cell.length_b   1.000
_cell.length_c   1.000
_cell.angle_alpha   90.00
_cell.angle_beta   90.00
_cell.angle_gamma   90.00
#
_symmetry.space_group_name_H-M   'P 1'
#
loop_
_entity.id
_entity.type
_entity.pdbx_description
1 polymer ?
#
loop_
_entity_poly.entity_id
_entity_poly.type
_entity_poly.pdbx_seq_one_letter_code
_entity_poly.pdbx_strand_id
1 'polypeptide(L)'
;MSLWDFLFPPVCPHCGAPVATQGDWCKACFTDLLHIRHIPHKFLHYVDDVCVLAEYRGGLKSMIYDVKFNEKKEQSKGAAPFLVSYNFYMKYNESNIVNSNCKIMYDYIVPVPS
;
A
#
# COMPACT_ATOMS: atom_id res chain seq x y z
N MET A 1 15.24 7.23 -20.59
CA MET A 1 13.91 7.84 -20.84
C MET A 1 13.39 7.40 -22.18
N SER A 2 12.19 6.87 -22.22
CA SER A 2 11.52 6.58 -23.47
C SER A 2 10.83 7.84 -24.01
N LEU A 3 10.58 7.86 -25.33
CA LEU A 3 9.78 8.92 -25.95
C LEU A 3 8.39 9.03 -25.31
N TRP A 4 7.87 7.89 -24.82
CA TRP A 4 6.59 7.83 -24.14
C TRP A 4 6.58 8.65 -22.84
N ASP A 5 7.64 8.56 -22.04
CA ASP A 5 7.78 9.34 -20.80
C ASP A 5 7.90 10.85 -21.06
N PHE A 6 8.42 11.23 -22.22
CA PHE A 6 8.48 12.62 -22.64
C PHE A 6 7.09 13.18 -22.99
N LEU A 7 6.28 12.38 -23.69
CA LEU A 7 4.93 12.78 -24.10
C LEU A 7 3.91 12.66 -22.95
N PHE A 8 4.09 11.67 -22.09
CA PHE A 8 3.22 11.38 -20.96
C PHE A 8 4.08 11.21 -19.71
N PRO A 9 4.59 12.33 -19.14
CA PRO A 9 5.48 12.27 -18.00
C PRO A 9 4.78 11.62 -16.80
N PRO A 10 5.50 10.82 -15.98
CA PRO A 10 4.91 10.21 -14.81
C PRO A 10 4.46 11.27 -13.79
N VAL A 11 3.25 11.09 -13.28
CA VAL A 11 2.65 11.98 -12.30
C VAL A 11 2.10 11.19 -11.12
N CYS A 12 2.03 11.86 -9.96
CA CYS A 12 1.44 11.26 -8.76
C CYS A 12 -0.04 10.96 -9.01
N PRO A 13 -0.49 9.72 -8.74
CA PRO A 13 -1.90 9.34 -8.98
C PRO A 13 -2.92 10.13 -8.16
N HIS A 14 -2.49 10.77 -7.08
CA HIS A 14 -3.40 11.50 -6.20
C HIS A 14 -3.51 12.98 -6.56
N CYS A 15 -2.38 13.68 -6.72
CA CYS A 15 -2.37 15.14 -6.92
C CYS A 15 -1.90 15.59 -8.29
N GLY A 16 -1.36 14.69 -9.11
CA GLY A 16 -0.84 15.02 -10.43
C GLY A 16 0.54 15.67 -10.46
N ALA A 17 1.22 15.78 -9.33
CA ALA A 17 2.57 16.34 -9.28
C ALA A 17 3.57 15.44 -10.02
N PRO A 18 4.63 16.00 -10.66
CA PRO A 18 5.64 15.19 -11.33
C PRO A 18 6.35 14.25 -10.37
N VAL A 19 6.56 13.02 -10.82
CA VAL A 19 7.31 11.99 -10.09
C VAL A 19 8.35 11.36 -11.00
N ALA A 20 9.27 10.57 -10.42
CA ALA A 20 10.39 10.01 -11.16
C ALA A 20 9.99 8.90 -12.14
N THR A 21 9.09 8.01 -11.74
CA THR A 21 8.65 6.86 -12.55
C THR A 21 7.14 6.67 -12.46
N GLN A 22 6.60 5.96 -13.45
CA GLN A 22 5.17 5.59 -13.43
C GLN A 22 4.85 4.72 -12.22
N GLY A 23 3.75 5.04 -11.55
CA GLY A 23 3.32 4.35 -10.35
C GLY A 23 3.88 4.91 -9.05
N ASP A 24 4.78 5.88 -9.11
CA ASP A 24 5.29 6.56 -7.93
C ASP A 24 4.27 7.56 -7.38
N TRP A 25 4.36 7.79 -6.09
CA TRP A 25 3.59 8.80 -5.37
C TRP A 25 4.50 9.94 -4.95
N CYS A 26 3.99 11.16 -4.94
CA CYS A 26 4.75 12.24 -4.30
C CYS A 26 4.74 12.01 -2.79
N LYS A 27 5.78 12.50 -2.12
CA LYS A 27 5.98 12.27 -0.68
C LYS A 27 4.79 12.73 0.16
N ALA A 28 4.24 13.89 -0.15
CA ALA A 28 3.12 14.46 0.59
C ALA A 28 1.86 13.59 0.49
N CYS A 29 1.50 13.15 -0.72
CA CYS A 29 0.32 12.31 -0.93
C CYS A 29 0.49 10.91 -0.35
N PHE A 30 1.67 10.32 -0.49
CA PHE A 30 1.97 9.02 0.09
C PHE A 30 1.85 9.07 1.61
N THR A 31 2.43 10.08 2.25
CA THR A 31 2.34 10.27 3.71
C THR A 31 0.90 10.50 4.16
N ASP A 32 0.13 11.24 3.39
CA ASP A 32 -1.28 11.53 3.70
C ASP A 32 -2.17 10.29 3.60
N LEU A 33 -1.92 9.44 2.61
CA LEU A 33 -2.71 8.21 2.40
C LEU A 33 -2.25 7.04 3.27
N LEU A 34 -0.98 6.99 3.62
CA LEU A 34 -0.43 5.91 4.44
C LEU A 34 -0.93 6.04 5.88
N HIS A 35 -1.72 5.07 6.30
CA HIS A 35 -2.24 5.02 7.66
C HIS A 35 -2.29 3.59 8.14
N ILE A 36 -1.18 3.12 8.71
CA ILE A 36 -1.06 1.74 9.21
C ILE A 36 -1.74 1.67 10.57
N ARG A 37 -2.77 0.83 10.67
CA ARG A 37 -3.52 0.64 11.91
C ARG A 37 -4.08 -0.78 12.00
N HIS A 38 -4.26 -1.24 13.22
CA HIS A 38 -4.90 -2.52 13.51
C HIS A 38 -6.37 -2.30 13.86
N ILE A 39 -7.22 -3.20 13.39
CA ILE A 39 -8.63 -3.21 13.75
C ILE A 39 -8.75 -3.79 15.18
N PRO A 40 -9.49 -3.14 16.09
CA PRO A 40 -9.67 -3.65 17.44
C PRO A 40 -10.26 -5.06 17.46
N HIS A 41 -9.75 -5.91 18.35
CA HIS A 41 -10.16 -7.33 18.44
C HIS A 41 -11.65 -7.52 18.66
N LYS A 42 -12.34 -6.57 19.26
CA LYS A 42 -13.80 -6.64 19.48
C LYS A 42 -14.62 -6.72 18.19
N PHE A 43 -14.03 -6.31 17.06
CA PHE A 43 -14.67 -6.40 15.74
C PHE A 43 -14.26 -7.63 14.94
N LEU A 44 -13.33 -8.44 15.49
CA LEU A 44 -12.80 -9.60 14.79
C LEU A 44 -13.39 -10.87 15.40
N HIS A 45 -14.15 -11.62 14.59
CA HIS A 45 -14.81 -12.85 15.06
C HIS A 45 -14.10 -14.13 14.58
N TYR A 46 -13.51 -14.10 13.39
CA TYR A 46 -12.95 -15.27 12.72
C TYR A 46 -11.50 -15.09 12.29
N VAL A 47 -10.92 -13.96 12.56
CA VAL A 47 -9.56 -13.59 12.15
C VAL A 47 -8.80 -13.11 13.37
N ASP A 48 -7.56 -13.53 13.51
CA ASP A 48 -6.74 -13.21 14.68
C ASP A 48 -6.33 -11.74 14.72
N ASP A 49 -6.02 -11.17 13.54
CA ASP A 49 -5.61 -9.78 13.43
C ASP A 49 -5.91 -9.24 12.03
N VAL A 50 -6.23 -7.95 11.93
CA VAL A 50 -6.40 -7.24 10.68
C VAL A 50 -5.61 -5.93 10.75
N CYS A 51 -4.69 -5.75 9.81
CA CYS A 51 -3.92 -4.53 9.67
C CYS A 51 -4.36 -3.80 8.40
N VAL A 52 -4.70 -2.52 8.53
CA VAL A 52 -5.05 -1.66 7.41
C VAL A 52 -3.86 -0.75 7.12
N LEU A 53 -3.44 -0.65 5.86
CA LEU A 53 -2.23 0.06 5.47
C LEU A 53 -2.47 1.51 5.06
N ALA A 54 -3.61 1.78 4.41
CA ALA A 54 -3.85 3.09 3.80
C ALA A 54 -5.33 3.42 3.77
N GLU A 55 -5.63 4.68 3.51
CA GLU A 55 -7.00 5.14 3.34
C GLU A 55 -7.48 4.92 1.90
N TYR A 56 -8.68 4.36 1.75
CA TYR A 56 -9.29 4.10 0.46
C TYR A 56 -9.99 5.36 -0.06
N ARG A 57 -9.18 6.29 -0.59
CA ARG A 57 -9.67 7.56 -1.15
C ARG A 57 -8.71 8.11 -2.20
N GLY A 58 -9.18 9.10 -2.93
CA GLY A 58 -8.38 9.84 -3.92
C GLY A 58 -7.72 8.95 -4.95
N GLY A 59 -6.43 9.18 -5.19
CA GLY A 59 -5.65 8.45 -6.19
C GLY A 59 -5.52 6.96 -5.90
N LEU A 60 -5.47 6.55 -4.64
CA LEU A 60 -5.41 5.13 -4.28
C LEU A 60 -6.71 4.41 -4.64
N LYS A 61 -7.85 5.03 -4.37
CA LYS A 61 -9.15 4.50 -4.76
C LYS A 61 -9.25 4.37 -6.28
N SER A 62 -8.84 5.39 -7.00
CA SER A 62 -8.85 5.39 -8.48
C SER A 62 -7.93 4.31 -9.04
N MET A 63 -6.75 4.14 -8.48
CA MET A 63 -5.78 3.13 -8.89
C MET A 63 -6.34 1.72 -8.71
N ILE A 64 -6.91 1.43 -7.55
CA ILE A 64 -7.48 0.11 -7.26
C ILE A 64 -8.67 -0.17 -8.18
N TYR A 65 -9.50 0.82 -8.41
CA TYR A 65 -10.63 0.71 -9.35
C TYR A 65 -10.16 0.39 -10.77
N ASP A 66 -9.14 1.09 -11.25
CA ASP A 66 -8.59 0.88 -12.58
C ASP A 66 -7.97 -0.50 -12.76
N VAL A 67 -7.23 -0.97 -11.76
CA VAL A 67 -6.67 -2.34 -11.77
C VAL A 67 -7.77 -3.39 -11.82
N LYS A 68 -8.84 -3.17 -11.08
CA LYS A 68 -9.93 -4.14 -10.91
C LYS A 68 -10.89 -4.20 -12.10
N PHE A 69 -11.26 -3.03 -12.62
CA PHE A 69 -12.37 -2.93 -13.59
C PHE A 69 -11.96 -2.43 -14.97
N ASN A 70 -10.83 -1.73 -15.09
CA ASN A 70 -10.36 -1.16 -16.35
C ASN A 70 -9.13 -1.88 -16.93
N GLU A 71 -8.78 -3.03 -16.40
CA GLU A 71 -7.67 -3.88 -16.85
C GLU A 71 -6.29 -3.19 -16.84
N LYS A 72 -6.13 -2.10 -16.11
CA LYS A 72 -4.87 -1.37 -15.99
C LYS A 72 -3.95 -2.02 -14.94
N LYS A 73 -3.60 -3.28 -15.17
CA LYS A 73 -2.82 -4.10 -14.22
C LYS A 73 -1.47 -3.48 -13.84
N GLU A 74 -0.88 -2.71 -14.75
CA GLU A 74 0.40 -2.05 -14.53
C GLU A 74 0.35 -1.03 -13.38
N GLN A 75 -0.82 -0.45 -13.12
CA GLN A 75 -1.00 0.49 -12.02
C GLN A 75 -0.91 -0.16 -10.64
N SER A 76 -0.98 -1.49 -10.57
CA SER A 76 -0.80 -2.21 -9.30
C SER A 76 0.56 -1.97 -8.66
N LYS A 77 1.56 -1.56 -9.43
CA LYS A 77 2.88 -1.16 -8.91
C LYS A 77 2.78 -0.04 -7.88
N GLY A 78 1.77 0.82 -7.99
CA GLY A 78 1.51 1.89 -7.03
C GLY A 78 1.14 1.41 -5.63
N ALA A 79 0.71 0.16 -5.48
CA ALA A 79 0.42 -0.45 -4.18
C ALA A 79 1.67 -0.94 -3.44
N ALA A 80 2.75 -1.22 -4.16
CA ALA A 80 3.97 -1.79 -3.58
C ALA A 80 4.59 -0.93 -2.47
N PRO A 81 4.69 0.40 -2.58
CA PRO A 81 5.24 1.22 -1.50
C PRO A 81 4.49 1.08 -0.16
N PHE A 82 3.17 0.89 -0.20
CA PHE A 82 2.37 0.69 1.01
C PHE A 82 2.72 -0.63 1.69
N LEU A 83 2.90 -1.71 0.91
CA LEU A 83 3.29 -3.02 1.43
C LEU A 83 4.72 -3.01 1.99
N VAL A 84 5.64 -2.33 1.33
CA VAL A 84 7.02 -2.17 1.81
C VAL A 84 7.03 -1.42 3.13
N SER A 85 6.25 -0.35 3.25
CA SER A 85 6.11 0.42 4.50
C SER A 85 5.59 -0.44 5.64
N TYR A 86 4.66 -1.36 5.36
CA TYR A 86 4.17 -2.31 6.36
C TYR A 86 5.29 -3.20 6.89
N ASN A 87 6.15 -3.71 6.02
CA ASN A 87 7.27 -4.53 6.44
C ASN A 87 8.23 -3.77 7.37
N PHE A 88 8.55 -2.53 7.06
CA PHE A 88 9.37 -1.68 7.93
C PHE A 88 8.68 -1.41 9.26
N TYR A 89 7.40 -1.12 9.25
CA TYR A 89 6.60 -0.91 10.45
C TYR A 89 6.65 -2.13 11.37
N MET A 90 6.46 -3.33 10.82
CA MET A 90 6.49 -4.56 11.61
C MET A 90 7.87 -4.82 12.22
N LYS A 91 8.93 -4.64 11.44
CA LYS A 91 10.31 -4.80 11.95
C LYS A 91 10.63 -3.80 13.06
N TYR A 92 10.20 -2.57 12.91
CA TYR A 92 10.42 -1.53 13.91
C TYR A 92 9.71 -1.87 15.22
N ASN A 93 8.48 -2.32 15.16
CA ASN A 93 7.72 -2.69 16.35
C ASN A 93 8.26 -3.95 17.01
N GLU A 94 8.74 -4.94 16.25
CA GLU A 94 9.39 -6.12 16.80
C GLU A 94 10.64 -5.76 17.61
N SER A 95 11.46 -4.83 17.12
CA SER A 95 12.68 -4.42 17.80
C SER A 95 12.41 -3.60 19.08
N ASN A 96 11.26 -2.95 19.19
CA ASN A 96 10.87 -2.15 20.35
C ASN A 96 10.11 -2.92 21.42
N ILE A 97 9.59 -4.11 21.09
CA ILE A 97 8.89 -4.97 22.05
C ILE A 97 9.88 -5.98 22.61
N VAL A 98 10.46 -5.66 23.76
CA VAL A 98 11.50 -6.45 24.43
C VAL A 98 11.04 -7.86 24.86
N ASN A 99 9.74 -8.14 24.86
CA ASN A 99 9.13 -9.41 25.28
C ASN A 99 8.26 -10.05 24.19
N SER A 100 8.51 -9.78 22.91
CA SER A 100 7.67 -10.38 21.89
C SER A 100 8.07 -11.83 21.60
N ASN A 101 7.48 -12.74 22.34
CA ASN A 101 7.29 -14.12 21.88
C ASN A 101 6.32 -14.18 20.68
N CYS A 102 5.85 -13.04 20.21
CA CYS A 102 4.95 -12.91 19.08
C CYS A 102 5.72 -12.59 17.81
N LYS A 103 6.66 -13.44 17.44
CA LYS A 103 7.12 -13.52 16.08
C LYS A 103 5.97 -14.13 15.30
N ILE A 104 5.21 -13.28 14.60
CA ILE A 104 4.13 -13.78 13.75
C ILE A 104 4.81 -14.51 12.59
N MET A 105 4.83 -15.83 12.69
CA MET A 105 5.30 -16.69 11.61
C MET A 105 4.10 -17.02 10.73
N TYR A 106 4.16 -16.58 9.48
CA TYR A 106 3.14 -16.91 8.50
C TYR A 106 3.51 -18.23 7.83
N ASP A 107 2.58 -19.17 7.80
CA ASP A 107 2.75 -20.40 7.04
C ASP A 107 2.48 -20.18 5.56
N TYR A 108 1.49 -19.36 5.24
CA TYR A 108 1.06 -19.10 3.86
C TYR A 108 0.68 -17.63 3.65
N ILE A 109 0.89 -17.17 2.42
CA ILE A 109 0.36 -15.89 1.94
C ILE A 109 -0.69 -16.20 0.88
N VAL A 110 -1.93 -15.81 1.13
CA VAL A 110 -3.05 -16.06 0.21
C VAL A 110 -3.63 -14.74 -0.26
N PRO A 111 -3.53 -14.42 -1.56
CA PRO A 111 -4.17 -13.21 -2.08
C PRO A 111 -5.69 -13.39 -2.16
N VAL A 112 -6.41 -12.28 -2.00
CA VAL A 112 -7.87 -12.28 -2.20
C VAL A 112 -8.13 -12.35 -3.71
N PRO A 113 -8.86 -13.35 -4.21
CA PRO A 113 -9.19 -13.44 -5.62
C PRO A 113 -10.13 -12.31 -6.03
N SER A 114 -9.90 -11.77 -7.21
CA SER A 114 -10.74 -10.73 -7.79
C SER A 114 -11.68 -11.29 -8.85
#